data_98bbc5a7cee0035e67b861ebb7c6b14a
#
_entry.id   98bbc5a7cee0035e67b861ebb7c6b14a
#
_cell.length_a   1.000
_cell.length_b   1.000
_cell.length_c   1.000
_cell.angle_alpha   90.00
_cell.angle_beta   90.00
_cell.angle_gamma   90.00
#
_symmetry.space_group_name_H-M   'P 1'
#
loop_
_entity.id
_entity.type
_entity.pdbx_description
1 polymer ?
#
loop_
_entity_poly.entity_id
_entity_poly.type
_entity_poly.pdbx_seq_one_letter_code
_entity_poly.pdbx_strand_id
1 'polypeptide(L)'
;EYTEYGKRLAKYVDDVSVIVYEAAKANKTIMFEGAQATLLDIDFGTYPYVTSSHPLSAGVCVGTGVGPMIISNIIGVAKAYTTRVGKGPFPTELDDEIGEAIRNKGGEFGTTTGRPRRTGWFDAVIVRHSVRVNGLSSLAINKLDTLGGIGDLKVCVAYKKPDGTVIENFPAALEELADCVPVYLSLIHI
;
A
#
# COMPACT_ATOMS: atom_id res chain seq x y z
N GLU A 1 -33.40 13.06 13.36
CA GLU A 1 -32.22 13.45 12.60
C GLU A 1 -31.74 12.27 11.74
N TYR A 2 -31.29 11.13 12.31
CA TYR A 2 -30.80 9.94 11.54
C TYR A 2 -31.88 9.34 10.65
N THR A 3 -33.13 9.29 11.06
CA THR A 3 -34.26 8.85 10.23
C THR A 3 -34.41 9.71 8.98
N GLU A 4 -34.18 11.00 9.09
CA GLU A 4 -34.26 11.92 7.96
C GLU A 4 -33.08 11.73 6.99
N TYR A 5 -31.87 11.50 7.54
CA TYR A 5 -30.71 11.12 6.73
C TYR A 5 -30.95 9.79 5.99
N GLY A 6 -31.56 8.81 6.65
CA GLY A 6 -31.93 7.53 6.03
C GLY A 6 -32.86 7.74 4.83
N LYS A 7 -33.91 8.57 4.93
CA LYS A 7 -34.79 8.89 3.80
C LYS A 7 -34.03 9.55 2.63
N ARG A 8 -33.09 10.47 2.93
CA ARG A 8 -32.29 11.13 1.90
C ARG A 8 -31.33 10.19 1.20
N LEU A 9 -30.79 9.21 1.94
CA LEU A 9 -29.82 8.22 1.43
C LEU A 9 -30.50 7.05 0.71
N ALA A 10 -31.78 6.76 1.00
CA ALA A 10 -32.48 5.59 0.45
C ALA A 10 -32.41 5.48 -1.08
N LYS A 11 -32.42 6.59 -1.81
CA LYS A 11 -32.29 6.63 -3.27
C LYS A 11 -30.92 6.21 -3.81
N TYR A 12 -29.92 6.07 -2.96
CA TYR A 12 -28.56 5.63 -3.30
C TYR A 12 -28.27 4.18 -2.87
N VAL A 13 -29.25 3.53 -2.24
CA VAL A 13 -29.14 2.14 -1.78
C VAL A 13 -29.67 1.23 -2.87
N ASP A 14 -28.82 0.29 -3.30
CA ASP A 14 -29.18 -0.70 -4.30
C ASP A 14 -28.35 -1.97 -4.10
N ASP A 15 -28.67 -3.05 -4.83
CA ASP A 15 -27.88 -4.27 -4.83
C ASP A 15 -26.66 -4.12 -5.75
N VAL A 16 -25.54 -3.70 -5.15
CA VAL A 16 -24.28 -3.49 -5.88
C VAL A 16 -23.79 -4.76 -6.57
N SER A 17 -24.02 -5.93 -5.97
CA SER A 17 -23.58 -7.21 -6.55
C SER A 17 -24.27 -7.48 -7.90
N VAL A 18 -25.56 -7.22 -7.98
CA VAL A 18 -26.35 -7.35 -9.23
C VAL A 18 -25.90 -6.30 -10.25
N ILE A 19 -25.74 -5.04 -9.82
CA ILE A 19 -25.32 -3.94 -10.72
C ILE A 19 -23.98 -4.25 -11.37
N VAL A 20 -22.99 -4.67 -10.59
CA VAL A 20 -21.65 -4.97 -11.09
C VAL A 20 -21.67 -6.23 -11.98
N TYR A 21 -22.39 -7.26 -11.58
CA TYR A 21 -22.53 -8.48 -12.36
C TYR A 21 -23.14 -8.21 -13.75
N GLU A 22 -24.26 -7.48 -13.82
CA GLU A 22 -24.90 -7.14 -15.09
C GLU A 22 -24.06 -6.20 -15.96
N ALA A 23 -23.29 -5.29 -15.33
CA ALA A 23 -22.34 -4.45 -16.06
C ALA A 23 -21.20 -5.29 -16.68
N ALA A 24 -20.67 -6.26 -15.96
CA ALA A 24 -19.64 -7.17 -16.46
C ALA A 24 -20.18 -8.06 -17.59
N LYS A 25 -21.38 -8.60 -17.42
CA LYS A 25 -22.07 -9.42 -18.45
C LYS A 25 -22.35 -8.61 -19.73
N ALA A 26 -22.60 -7.33 -19.59
CA ALA A 26 -22.77 -6.41 -20.71
C ALA A 26 -21.44 -5.92 -21.32
N ASN A 27 -20.30 -6.50 -20.92
CA ASN A 27 -18.94 -6.12 -21.33
C ASN A 27 -18.61 -4.63 -21.09
N LYS A 28 -19.16 -4.02 -20.04
CA LYS A 28 -18.79 -2.65 -19.66
C LYS A 28 -17.41 -2.64 -19.00
N THR A 29 -16.66 -1.56 -19.21
CA THR A 29 -15.43 -1.31 -18.47
C THR A 29 -15.78 -0.93 -17.04
N ILE A 30 -15.25 -1.69 -16.07
CA ILE A 30 -15.46 -1.46 -14.64
C ILE A 30 -14.11 -1.20 -14.01
N MET A 31 -14.00 -0.13 -13.25
CA MET A 31 -12.82 0.19 -12.45
C MET A 31 -13.19 0.13 -10.97
N PHE A 32 -12.43 -0.67 -10.22
CA PHE A 32 -12.51 -0.70 -8.77
C PHE A 32 -11.32 0.06 -8.20
N GLU A 33 -11.59 1.02 -7.35
CA GLU A 33 -10.57 1.79 -6.64
C GLU A 33 -10.55 1.37 -5.17
N GLY A 34 -9.41 0.84 -4.72
CA GLY A 34 -9.17 0.50 -3.33
C GLY A 34 -8.73 1.72 -2.52
N ALA A 35 -8.72 1.56 -1.22
CA ALA A 35 -8.20 2.54 -0.27
C ALA A 35 -7.10 1.90 0.60
N GLN A 36 -6.40 2.72 1.39
CA GLN A 36 -5.31 2.31 2.29
C GLN A 36 -4.11 1.71 1.53
N ALA A 37 -3.53 0.62 2.05
CA ALA A 37 -2.35 -0.03 1.45
C ALA A 37 -2.24 -1.49 1.88
N THR A 38 -1.47 -2.28 1.15
CA THR A 38 -1.27 -3.72 1.41
C THR A 38 -0.88 -4.01 2.87
N LEU A 39 0.06 -3.26 3.45
CA LEU A 39 0.52 -3.51 4.83
C LEU A 39 -0.50 -3.10 5.90
N LEU A 40 -1.62 -2.49 5.52
CA LEU A 40 -2.74 -2.20 6.40
C LEU A 40 -3.86 -3.24 6.33
N ASP A 41 -3.73 -4.27 5.49
CA ASP A 41 -4.68 -5.38 5.43
C ASP A 41 -4.69 -6.14 6.75
N ILE A 42 -5.89 -6.53 7.20
CA ILE A 42 -6.06 -7.15 8.53
C ILE A 42 -5.39 -8.53 8.62
N ASP A 43 -5.29 -9.28 7.52
CA ASP A 43 -4.72 -10.62 7.49
C ASP A 43 -3.27 -10.63 6.97
N PHE A 44 -2.98 -9.85 5.93
CA PHE A 44 -1.69 -9.86 5.23
C PHE A 44 -0.83 -8.62 5.51
N GLY A 45 -1.31 -7.71 6.35
CA GLY A 45 -0.58 -6.53 6.79
C GLY A 45 0.23 -6.75 8.07
N THR A 46 0.68 -5.66 8.64
CA THR A 46 1.50 -5.65 9.87
C THR A 46 0.64 -5.59 11.13
N TYR A 47 -0.19 -6.60 11.34
CA TYR A 47 -1.04 -6.68 12.54
C TYR A 47 -0.21 -6.52 13.83
N PRO A 48 -0.63 -5.73 14.85
CA PRO A 48 -1.94 -5.07 14.99
C PRO A 48 -2.02 -3.66 14.35
N TYR A 49 -1.01 -3.21 13.62
CA TYR A 49 -0.96 -1.88 13.01
C TYR A 49 -1.59 -1.89 11.61
N VAL A 50 -2.89 -2.20 11.55
CA VAL A 50 -3.68 -2.43 10.34
C VAL A 50 -5.00 -1.67 10.39
N THR A 51 -5.76 -1.71 9.30
CA THR A 51 -7.17 -1.29 9.29
C THR A 51 -8.07 -2.50 9.58
N SER A 52 -9.32 -2.28 9.93
CA SER A 52 -10.34 -3.32 10.13
C SER A 52 -10.98 -3.76 8.79
N SER A 53 -10.23 -3.78 7.72
CA SER A 53 -10.72 -4.06 6.37
C SER A 53 -9.67 -4.81 5.54
N HIS A 54 -10.05 -5.22 4.31
CA HIS A 54 -9.18 -5.85 3.34
C HIS A 54 -8.87 -4.88 2.19
N PRO A 55 -7.80 -4.06 2.28
CA PRO A 55 -7.35 -3.20 1.18
C PRO A 55 -6.73 -3.96 -0.01
N LEU A 56 -6.50 -5.26 0.13
CA LEU A 56 -6.02 -6.10 -0.97
C LEU A 56 -7.04 -6.18 -2.11
N SER A 57 -6.58 -6.53 -3.30
CA SER A 57 -7.43 -6.71 -4.49
C SER A 57 -8.57 -7.72 -4.25
N ALA A 58 -8.34 -8.76 -3.45
CA ALA A 58 -9.37 -9.71 -3.04
C ALA A 58 -10.53 -9.06 -2.26
N GLY A 59 -10.27 -7.94 -1.58
CA GLY A 59 -11.29 -7.16 -0.87
C GLY A 59 -12.36 -6.58 -1.79
N VAL A 60 -12.09 -6.42 -3.08
CA VAL A 60 -13.08 -6.04 -4.09
C VAL A 60 -14.21 -7.06 -4.16
N CYS A 61 -13.88 -8.35 -4.18
CA CYS A 61 -14.86 -9.42 -4.23
C CYS A 61 -15.77 -9.43 -3.01
N VAL A 62 -15.17 -9.24 -1.82
CA VAL A 62 -15.92 -9.17 -0.55
C VAL A 62 -16.78 -7.91 -0.49
N GLY A 63 -16.24 -6.77 -0.87
CA GLY A 63 -16.90 -5.46 -0.75
C GLY A 63 -18.03 -5.24 -1.77
N THR A 64 -17.96 -5.88 -2.94
CA THR A 64 -18.95 -5.72 -4.02
C THR A 64 -19.81 -6.93 -4.26
N GLY A 65 -19.48 -8.09 -3.66
CA GLY A 65 -20.23 -9.34 -3.82
C GLY A 65 -20.04 -10.01 -5.19
N VAL A 66 -18.95 -9.69 -5.93
CA VAL A 66 -18.67 -10.30 -7.23
C VAL A 66 -17.62 -11.40 -7.14
N GLY A 67 -17.67 -12.36 -8.04
CA GLY A 67 -16.68 -13.43 -8.12
C GLY A 67 -15.32 -12.92 -8.64
N PRO A 68 -14.20 -13.56 -8.28
CA PRO A 68 -12.85 -13.09 -8.62
C PRO A 68 -12.56 -13.12 -10.14
N MET A 69 -13.28 -13.92 -10.91
CA MET A 69 -13.10 -14.03 -12.35
C MET A 69 -13.54 -12.78 -13.14
N ILE A 70 -14.22 -11.83 -12.49
CA ILE A 70 -14.58 -10.53 -13.09
C ILE A 70 -13.35 -9.60 -13.17
N ILE A 71 -12.36 -9.79 -12.29
CA ILE A 71 -11.18 -8.96 -12.23
C ILE A 71 -10.18 -9.46 -13.28
N SER A 72 -9.94 -8.66 -14.32
CA SER A 72 -9.03 -9.01 -15.42
C SER A 72 -7.61 -8.46 -15.21
N ASN A 73 -7.49 -7.27 -14.63
CA ASN A 73 -6.21 -6.59 -14.40
C ASN A 73 -6.18 -5.97 -13.02
N ILE A 74 -5.02 -6.03 -12.38
CA ILE A 74 -4.79 -5.42 -11.07
C ILE A 74 -3.56 -4.54 -11.16
N ILE A 75 -3.76 -3.23 -11.03
CA ILE A 75 -2.69 -2.23 -11.09
C ILE A 75 -2.34 -1.80 -9.67
N GLY A 76 -1.12 -2.09 -9.23
CA GLY A 76 -0.58 -1.55 -8.00
C GLY A 76 -0.15 -0.10 -8.19
N VAL A 77 -0.38 0.75 -7.20
CA VAL A 77 0.13 2.11 -7.18
C VAL A 77 1.13 2.24 -6.03
N ALA A 78 2.36 2.62 -6.34
CA ALA A 78 3.42 2.83 -5.36
C ALA A 78 4.10 4.19 -5.56
N LYS A 79 4.63 4.75 -4.49
CA LYS A 79 5.53 5.89 -4.57
C LYS A 79 6.95 5.40 -4.84
N ALA A 80 7.81 6.24 -5.40
CA ALA A 80 9.24 5.97 -5.56
C ALA A 80 10.02 5.92 -4.22
N TYR A 81 9.32 6.09 -3.11
CA TYR A 81 9.80 5.98 -1.73
C TYR A 81 8.70 5.42 -0.85
N THR A 82 9.03 4.96 0.35
CA THR A 82 8.04 4.39 1.27
C THR A 82 7.53 5.44 2.24
N THR A 83 6.24 5.40 2.56
CA THR A 83 5.64 6.21 3.63
C THR A 83 4.79 5.36 4.55
N ARG A 84 4.74 5.73 5.83
CA ARG A 84 3.87 5.10 6.81
C ARG A 84 3.22 6.15 7.72
N VAL A 85 1.94 5.95 8.01
CA VAL A 85 1.20 6.72 9.01
C VAL A 85 1.09 5.89 10.28
N GLY A 86 1.38 6.51 11.43
CA GLY A 86 1.23 5.86 12.73
C GLY A 86 2.34 4.87 13.06
N LYS A 87 2.06 3.99 14.01
CA LYS A 87 3.00 3.00 14.55
C LYS A 87 3.16 1.79 13.63
N GLY A 88 4.06 0.91 13.99
CA GLY A 88 4.37 -0.33 13.28
C GLY A 88 5.77 -0.31 12.66
N PRO A 89 6.28 -1.48 12.27
CA PRO A 89 7.63 -1.61 11.73
C PRO A 89 7.77 -0.89 10.40
N PHE A 90 8.94 -0.32 10.17
CA PHE A 90 9.29 0.39 8.96
C PHE A 90 10.80 0.25 8.72
N PRO A 91 11.27 -0.90 8.19
CA PRO A 91 12.69 -1.20 8.10
C PRO A 91 13.52 -0.17 7.34
N THR A 92 12.94 0.47 6.33
CA THR A 92 13.62 1.48 5.49
C THR A 92 13.38 2.91 5.94
N GLU A 93 12.83 3.13 7.14
CA GLU A 93 12.57 4.48 7.67
C GLU A 93 13.84 5.32 7.74
N LEU A 94 13.71 6.59 7.42
CA LEU A 94 14.75 7.61 7.50
C LEU A 94 14.33 8.65 8.54
N ASP A 95 14.95 8.57 9.70
CA ASP A 95 14.77 9.56 10.78
C ASP A 95 15.96 10.54 10.79
N ASP A 96 16.22 11.11 9.61
CA ASP A 96 17.35 12.01 9.34
C ASP A 96 16.92 13.14 8.38
N GLU A 97 17.87 13.98 8.01
CA GLU A 97 17.69 15.10 7.09
C GLU A 97 17.15 14.66 5.70
N ILE A 98 17.52 13.46 5.25
CA ILE A 98 17.04 12.91 3.98
C ILE A 98 15.56 12.57 4.10
N GLY A 99 15.16 11.89 5.17
CA GLY A 99 13.76 11.58 5.45
C GLY A 99 12.90 12.83 5.55
N GLU A 100 13.42 13.88 6.19
CA GLU A 100 12.74 15.18 6.28
C GLU A 100 12.63 15.86 4.92
N ALA A 101 13.69 15.84 4.11
CA ALA A 101 13.67 16.39 2.75
C ALA A 101 12.63 15.70 1.87
N ILE A 102 12.56 14.36 1.91
CA ILE A 102 11.54 13.59 1.18
C ILE A 102 10.14 13.96 1.66
N ARG A 103 9.92 14.06 2.97
CA ARG A 103 8.63 14.44 3.57
C ARG A 103 8.17 15.80 3.09
N ASN A 104 9.02 16.80 3.20
CA ASN A 104 8.68 18.18 2.84
C ASN A 104 8.44 18.32 1.34
N LYS A 105 9.33 17.77 0.52
CA LYS A 105 9.25 17.86 -0.94
C LYS A 105 8.10 17.05 -1.51
N GLY A 106 7.81 15.88 -0.92
CA GLY A 106 6.68 15.03 -1.28
C GLY A 106 5.34 15.50 -0.74
N GLY A 107 5.31 16.48 0.17
CA GLY A 107 4.09 16.91 0.84
C GLY A 107 3.49 15.81 1.72
N GLU A 108 4.35 15.01 2.39
CA GLU A 108 3.92 13.83 3.13
C GLU A 108 3.38 14.19 4.52
N PHE A 109 2.19 14.78 4.49
CA PHE A 109 1.40 15.14 5.66
C PHE A 109 -0.02 14.59 5.55
N GLY A 110 -0.66 14.32 6.67
CA GLY A 110 -2.06 13.89 6.70
C GLY A 110 -2.98 15.00 6.21
N THR A 111 -3.82 14.71 5.23
CA THR A 111 -4.72 15.70 4.60
C THR A 111 -5.63 16.41 5.61
N THR A 112 -6.18 15.65 6.58
CA THR A 112 -7.11 16.17 7.57
C THR A 112 -6.40 16.64 8.84
N THR A 113 -5.36 15.92 9.27
CA THR A 113 -4.72 16.14 10.57
C THR A 113 -3.44 16.95 10.50
N GLY A 114 -2.87 17.14 9.31
CA GLY A 114 -1.56 17.75 9.12
C GLY A 114 -0.38 16.97 9.73
N ARG A 115 -0.61 15.77 10.29
CA ARG A 115 0.45 14.98 10.91
C ARG A 115 1.50 14.58 9.89
N PRO A 116 2.81 14.73 10.22
CA PRO A 116 3.88 14.27 9.35
C PRO A 116 3.81 12.75 9.20
N ARG A 117 3.97 12.28 7.97
CA ARG A 117 4.13 10.87 7.67
C ARG A 117 5.61 10.48 7.88
N ARG A 118 5.83 9.28 8.34
CA ARG A 118 7.15 8.65 8.35
C ARG A 118 7.55 8.38 6.90
N THR A 119 8.79 8.61 6.54
CA THR A 119 9.33 8.46 5.18
C THR A 119 10.56 7.57 5.20
N GLY A 120 10.80 6.86 4.11
CA GLY A 120 11.93 5.96 3.98
C GLY A 120 12.22 5.61 2.53
N TRP A 121 13.34 4.93 2.28
CA TRP A 121 13.70 4.47 0.95
C TRP A 121 12.66 3.51 0.36
N PHE A 122 12.63 3.43 -0.97
CA PHE A 122 11.80 2.45 -1.67
C PHE A 122 12.14 1.03 -1.20
N ASP A 123 11.14 0.28 -0.80
CA ASP A 123 11.28 -1.06 -0.25
C ASP A 123 10.76 -2.11 -1.23
N ALA A 124 11.67 -2.72 -1.97
CA ALA A 124 11.31 -3.73 -2.96
C ALA A 124 10.85 -5.06 -2.31
N VAL A 125 11.19 -5.32 -1.03
CA VAL A 125 10.68 -6.49 -0.30
C VAL A 125 9.18 -6.34 -0.05
N ILE A 126 8.76 -5.16 0.43
CA ILE A 126 7.33 -4.81 0.61
C ILE A 126 6.60 -4.83 -0.73
N VAL A 127 7.20 -4.27 -1.78
CA VAL A 127 6.56 -4.24 -3.10
C VAL A 127 6.40 -5.64 -3.68
N ARG A 128 7.40 -6.52 -3.58
CA ARG A 128 7.27 -7.93 -3.98
C ARG A 128 6.19 -8.68 -3.19
N HIS A 129 6.10 -8.43 -1.88
CA HIS A 129 4.99 -8.94 -1.07
C HIS A 129 3.64 -8.45 -1.62
N SER A 130 3.53 -7.16 -1.89
CA SER A 130 2.30 -6.56 -2.44
C SER A 130 1.93 -7.14 -3.81
N VAL A 131 2.91 -7.34 -4.70
CA VAL A 131 2.71 -8.01 -6.00
C VAL A 131 2.11 -9.40 -5.82
N ARG A 132 2.70 -10.18 -4.90
CA ARG A 132 2.27 -11.56 -4.64
C ARG A 132 0.86 -11.66 -4.06
N VAL A 133 0.56 -10.90 -3.00
CA VAL A 133 -0.73 -11.04 -2.28
C VAL A 133 -1.90 -10.39 -3.00
N ASN A 134 -1.63 -9.45 -3.90
CA ASN A 134 -2.67 -8.81 -4.72
C ASN A 134 -2.76 -9.41 -6.13
N GLY A 135 -1.78 -10.20 -6.59
CA GLY A 135 -1.72 -10.68 -7.96
C GLY A 135 -1.58 -9.54 -8.98
N LEU A 136 -0.71 -8.56 -8.70
CA LEU A 136 -0.56 -7.38 -9.56
C LEU A 136 -0.09 -7.77 -10.95
N SER A 137 -0.78 -7.27 -11.98
CA SER A 137 -0.37 -7.38 -13.38
C SER A 137 0.58 -6.26 -13.82
N SER A 138 0.54 -5.14 -13.12
CA SER A 138 1.41 -3.97 -13.37
C SER A 138 1.55 -3.12 -12.13
N LEU A 139 2.59 -2.25 -12.13
CA LEU A 139 2.88 -1.31 -11.05
C LEU A 139 3.06 0.08 -11.63
N ALA A 140 2.26 1.03 -11.18
CA ALA A 140 2.43 2.45 -11.47
C ALA A 140 3.24 3.09 -10.35
N ILE A 141 4.46 3.57 -10.68
CA ILE A 141 5.31 4.26 -9.71
C ILE A 141 5.16 5.76 -9.92
N ASN A 142 4.76 6.45 -8.86
CA ASN A 142 4.59 7.90 -8.86
C ASN A 142 5.61 8.60 -7.94
N LYS A 143 5.58 9.95 -7.87
CA LYS A 143 6.45 10.74 -7.00
C LYS A 143 7.96 10.59 -7.26
N LEU A 144 8.37 10.18 -8.46
CA LEU A 144 9.78 10.14 -8.85
C LEU A 144 10.43 11.53 -8.80
N ASP A 145 9.69 12.56 -9.14
CA ASP A 145 10.08 13.98 -9.09
C ASP A 145 10.48 14.42 -7.68
N THR A 146 9.87 13.84 -6.65
CA THR A 146 10.21 14.12 -5.25
C THR A 146 11.67 13.77 -4.92
N LEU A 147 12.20 12.73 -5.55
CA LEU A 147 13.57 12.27 -5.31
C LEU A 147 14.64 13.06 -6.05
N GLY A 148 14.28 13.92 -7.01
CA GLY A 148 15.24 14.76 -7.72
C GLY A 148 16.07 15.64 -6.79
N GLY A 149 17.40 15.56 -6.84
CA GLY A 149 18.32 16.29 -5.96
C GLY A 149 18.43 15.76 -4.51
N ILE A 150 17.86 14.60 -4.23
CA ILE A 150 18.06 13.85 -2.98
C ILE A 150 19.30 12.96 -3.17
N GLY A 151 20.49 13.45 -3.03
CA GLY A 151 21.75 12.67 -2.96
C GLY A 151 21.73 11.22 -3.48
N ASP A 152 22.37 10.33 -2.75
CA ASP A 152 22.51 8.90 -3.07
C ASP A 152 21.22 8.13 -2.85
N LEU A 153 20.44 7.91 -3.91
CA LEU A 153 19.21 7.14 -3.85
C LEU A 153 19.48 5.65 -3.58
N LYS A 154 18.69 5.06 -2.70
CA LYS A 154 18.81 3.65 -2.31
C LYS A 154 17.49 2.92 -2.48
N VAL A 155 17.58 1.64 -2.86
CA VAL A 155 16.46 0.71 -2.88
C VAL A 155 16.77 -0.44 -1.96
N CYS A 156 15.87 -0.73 -1.02
CA CYS A 156 15.97 -1.93 -0.20
C CYS A 156 15.58 -3.15 -1.04
N VAL A 157 16.50 -4.10 -1.20
CA VAL A 157 16.31 -5.29 -2.03
C VAL A 157 16.12 -6.57 -1.22
N ALA A 158 16.54 -6.57 0.05
CA ALA A 158 16.44 -7.68 0.98
C ALA A 158 16.46 -7.18 2.41
N TYR A 159 16.15 -8.05 3.37
CA TYR A 159 16.36 -7.81 4.79
C TYR A 159 17.38 -8.79 5.35
N LYS A 160 18.20 -8.32 6.27
CA LYS A 160 19.12 -9.15 7.04
C LYS A 160 18.57 -9.32 8.44
N LYS A 161 18.39 -10.58 8.87
CA LYS A 161 17.97 -10.95 10.22
C LYS A 161 19.11 -10.84 11.24
N PRO A 162 18.81 -10.85 12.55
CA PRO A 162 19.83 -10.81 13.60
C PRO A 162 20.85 -11.97 13.53
N ASP A 163 20.43 -13.14 13.05
CA ASP A 163 21.30 -14.31 12.85
C ASP A 163 22.21 -14.21 11.62
N GLY A 164 22.10 -13.10 10.86
CA GLY A 164 22.88 -12.84 9.66
C GLY A 164 22.22 -13.37 8.36
N THR A 165 21.14 -14.11 8.45
CA THR A 165 20.39 -14.63 7.27
C THR A 165 19.82 -13.49 6.46
N VAL A 166 20.01 -13.52 5.14
CA VAL A 166 19.42 -12.55 4.21
C VAL A 166 18.16 -13.14 3.59
N ILE A 167 17.06 -12.40 3.67
CA ILE A 167 15.75 -12.79 3.15
C ILE A 167 15.25 -11.76 2.14
N GLU A 168 14.62 -12.21 1.06
CA GLU A 168 13.99 -11.39 0.03
C GLU A 168 12.47 -11.39 0.13
N ASN A 169 11.91 -12.29 0.94
CA ASN A 169 10.49 -12.35 1.24
C ASN A 169 10.16 -11.58 2.50
N PHE A 170 9.02 -10.90 2.48
CA PHE A 170 8.47 -10.19 3.63
C PHE A 170 8.14 -11.20 4.74
N PRO A 171 8.66 -11.00 5.98
CA PRO A 171 8.40 -11.89 7.10
C PRO A 171 6.91 -11.91 7.49
N ALA A 172 6.42 -13.07 7.89
CA ALA A 172 5.04 -13.22 8.36
C ALA A 172 4.86 -12.72 9.80
N ALA A 173 5.90 -12.84 10.63
CA ALA A 173 5.86 -12.41 12.02
C ALA A 173 6.35 -10.96 12.16
N LEU A 174 5.58 -10.16 12.90
CA LEU A 174 5.89 -8.74 13.11
C LEU A 174 7.20 -8.55 13.90
N GLU A 175 7.43 -9.41 14.87
CA GLU A 175 8.63 -9.41 15.70
C GLU A 175 9.88 -9.63 14.84
N GLU A 176 9.80 -10.57 13.91
CA GLU A 176 10.89 -10.84 12.98
C GLU A 176 11.18 -9.63 12.06
N LEU A 177 10.12 -8.96 11.59
CA LEU A 177 10.26 -7.77 10.76
C LEU A 177 10.87 -6.59 11.53
N ALA A 178 10.53 -6.44 12.80
CA ALA A 178 11.02 -5.34 13.63
C ALA A 178 12.56 -5.37 13.84
N ASP A 179 13.13 -6.58 13.86
CA ASP A 179 14.56 -6.79 14.06
C ASP A 179 15.37 -6.87 12.75
N CYS A 180 14.69 -6.77 11.61
CA CYS A 180 15.32 -6.82 10.30
C CYS A 180 16.07 -5.52 9.97
N VAL A 181 17.25 -5.66 9.40
CA VAL A 181 18.04 -4.55 8.85
C VAL A 181 17.95 -4.55 7.33
N PRO A 182 17.61 -3.41 6.68
CA PRO A 182 17.50 -3.36 5.23
C PRO A 182 18.86 -3.51 4.54
N VAL A 183 18.88 -4.27 3.46
CA VAL A 183 20.01 -4.40 2.53
C VAL A 183 19.73 -3.53 1.32
N TYR A 184 20.59 -2.54 1.09
CA TYR A 184 20.39 -1.54 0.05
C TYR A 184 21.23 -1.77 -1.18
N LEU A 185 20.63 -1.46 -2.33
CA LEU A 185 21.31 -1.19 -3.60
C LEU A 185 21.32 0.33 -3.81
N SER A 186 22.51 0.90 -4.07
CA SER A 186 22.63 2.30 -4.47
C SER A 186 22.33 2.47 -5.95
N LEU A 187 21.54 3.49 -6.33
CA LEU A 187 21.16 3.77 -7.70
C LEU A 187 22.14 4.72 -8.43
N ILE A 188 23.19 5.21 -7.76
CA ILE A 188 24.14 6.15 -8.36
C ILE A 188 24.99 5.51 -9.46
N HIS A 189 25.12 4.20 -9.44
CA HIS A 189 26.00 3.45 -10.34
C HIS A 189 25.24 2.60 -11.38
N ILE A 190 23.96 2.91 -11.62
CA ILE A 190 23.15 2.23 -12.64
C ILE A 190 23.03 3.11 -13.88
#